data_2995d9fa6076d3b6d8251bfd557c5d23
#
_entry.id   2995d9fa6076d3b6d8251bfd557c5d23
#
_cell.length_a   1.000
_cell.length_b   1.000
_cell.length_c   1.000
_cell.angle_alpha   90.00
_cell.angle_beta   90.00
_cell.angle_gamma   90.00
#
_symmetry.space_group_name_H-M   'P 1'
#
loop_
_entity.id
_entity.type
_entity.pdbx_description
1 polymer ?
#
loop_
_entity_poly.entity_id
_entity_poly.type
_entity_poly.pdbx_seq_one_letter_code
_entity_poly.pdbx_strand_id
1 'polypeptide(L)'
;MARGIKASGDVHLMSFHPMGSRSSADEKGVFGRDYIDFHTIQLSHGMDGYNSWKLLHTTSETADGDKPFMDMEPRYEDHPAGFDENFGFLWDAADVRMNLYWNIMEGACGNTYGNHWRDALIHDGAEQVKYGKELRYSNSGALTTL
;
A
#
# COMPACT_ATOMS: atom_id res chain seq x y z
N MET A 1 3.66 22.80 -6.83
CA MET A 1 2.88 22.45 -5.60
C MET A 1 3.81 22.06 -4.45
N ALA A 2 4.55 20.94 -4.47
CA ALA A 2 5.38 20.45 -3.36
C ALA A 2 6.35 21.51 -2.77
N ARG A 3 7.12 22.20 -3.60
CA ARG A 3 8.00 23.29 -3.14
C ARG A 3 7.24 24.46 -2.51
N GLY A 4 6.01 24.74 -2.95
CA GLY A 4 5.18 25.76 -2.32
C GLY A 4 4.72 25.37 -0.92
N ILE A 5 4.40 24.09 -0.70
CA ILE A 5 4.05 23.56 0.61
C ILE A 5 5.26 23.67 1.56
N LYS A 6 6.42 23.19 1.14
CA LYS A 6 7.64 23.28 1.96
C LYS A 6 8.05 24.75 2.24
N ALA A 7 7.87 25.63 1.26
CA ALA A 7 8.18 27.06 1.41
C ALA A 7 7.22 27.80 2.35
N SER A 8 6.04 27.27 2.65
CA SER A 8 5.12 27.84 3.63
C SER A 8 5.52 27.58 5.09
N GLY A 9 6.65 26.90 5.32
CA GLY A 9 7.12 26.52 6.66
C GLY A 9 6.49 25.22 7.18
N ASP A 10 5.84 24.44 6.31
CA ASP A 10 5.29 23.15 6.66
C ASP A 10 6.41 22.14 7.02
N VAL A 11 6.30 21.55 8.19
CA VAL A 11 7.26 20.59 8.76
C VAL A 11 6.83 19.12 8.56
N HIS A 12 5.66 18.89 7.97
CA HIS A 12 5.19 17.53 7.75
C HIS A 12 6.04 16.80 6.70
N LEU A 13 6.15 15.50 6.87
CA LEU A 13 6.80 14.63 5.89
C LEU A 13 5.98 14.61 4.60
N MET A 14 6.69 14.61 3.48
CA MET A 14 6.10 14.61 2.15
C MET A 14 6.58 13.42 1.35
N SER A 15 5.66 12.73 0.73
CA SER A 15 5.92 11.66 -0.21
C SER A 15 5.04 11.81 -1.46
N PHE A 16 5.24 10.93 -2.42
CA PHE A 16 4.45 10.84 -3.64
C PHE A 16 3.92 9.42 -3.78
N HIS A 17 2.61 9.26 -3.80
CA HIS A 17 1.95 7.98 -4.01
C HIS A 17 1.91 7.65 -5.52
N PRO A 18 2.66 6.64 -5.99
CA PRO A 18 2.68 6.28 -7.41
C PRO A 18 1.43 5.50 -7.82
N MET A 19 1.32 5.20 -9.09
CA MET A 19 0.32 4.25 -9.61
C MET A 19 0.64 2.81 -9.18
N GLY A 20 -0.35 1.92 -9.29
CA GLY A 20 -0.21 0.49 -9.01
C GLY A 20 0.99 -0.15 -9.71
N SER A 21 1.66 -1.04 -9.01
CA SER A 21 2.88 -1.74 -9.43
C SER A 21 4.05 -0.80 -9.76
N ARG A 22 4.15 0.31 -9.00
CA ARG A 22 5.21 1.30 -9.18
C ARG A 22 5.80 1.77 -7.85
N SER A 23 7.00 2.31 -7.96
CA SER A 23 7.71 2.99 -6.88
C SER A 23 7.90 4.46 -7.20
N SER A 24 7.76 5.33 -6.21
CA SER A 24 8.11 6.73 -6.35
C SER A 24 9.61 6.96 -6.58
N ALA A 25 10.45 5.99 -6.24
CA ALA A 25 11.88 6.01 -6.54
C ALA A 25 12.17 5.91 -8.04
N ASP A 26 11.27 5.30 -8.83
CA ASP A 26 11.41 5.15 -10.28
C ASP A 26 10.81 6.33 -11.06
N GLU A 27 10.08 7.21 -10.40
CA GLU A 27 9.37 8.30 -11.04
C GLU A 27 10.33 9.47 -11.34
N LYS A 28 10.64 9.69 -12.61
CA LYS A 28 11.59 10.73 -13.09
C LYS A 28 11.34 12.14 -12.56
N GLY A 29 10.10 12.44 -12.16
CA GLY A 29 9.72 13.74 -11.60
C GLY A 29 9.88 13.83 -10.09
N VAL A 30 10.10 12.73 -9.41
CA VAL A 30 10.06 12.58 -7.95
C VAL A 30 11.41 12.15 -7.39
N PHE A 31 12.09 11.22 -8.06
CA PHE A 31 13.40 10.72 -7.65
C PHE A 31 14.42 11.87 -7.47
N GLY A 32 15.21 11.79 -6.41
CA GLY A 32 16.24 12.78 -6.09
C GLY A 32 15.72 14.16 -5.72
N ARG A 33 14.42 14.33 -5.46
CA ARG A 33 13.87 15.65 -5.08
C ARG A 33 14.04 15.91 -3.59
N ASP A 34 14.55 17.08 -3.28
CA ASP A 34 14.80 17.57 -1.92
C ASP A 34 13.54 17.72 -1.06
N TYR A 35 12.37 17.84 -1.70
CA TYR A 35 11.08 17.93 -1.00
C TYR A 35 10.43 16.58 -0.71
N ILE A 36 10.98 15.47 -1.17
CA ILE A 36 10.51 14.12 -0.84
C ILE A 36 11.30 13.62 0.37
N ASP A 37 10.61 13.31 1.44
CA ASP A 37 11.20 12.86 2.69
C ASP A 37 11.35 11.33 2.74
N PHE A 38 10.44 10.59 2.08
CA PHE A 38 10.50 9.13 1.96
C PHE A 38 9.84 8.66 0.66
N HIS A 39 10.26 7.52 0.18
CA HIS A 39 9.66 6.89 -1.00
C HIS A 39 8.46 6.02 -0.64
N THR A 40 7.52 5.90 -1.56
CA THR A 40 6.37 5.01 -1.42
C THR A 40 6.24 4.07 -2.60
N ILE A 41 5.71 2.91 -2.32
CA ILE A 41 5.39 1.88 -3.29
C ILE A 41 3.88 1.67 -3.27
N GLN A 42 3.30 1.34 -4.41
CA GLN A 42 1.98 0.75 -4.52
C GLN A 42 2.14 -0.63 -5.14
N LEU A 43 2.07 -1.69 -4.34
CA LEU A 43 2.24 -3.06 -4.84
C LEU A 43 1.06 -3.54 -5.68
N SER A 44 -0.10 -2.89 -5.55
CA SER A 44 -1.30 -3.18 -6.34
C SER A 44 -2.03 -4.47 -5.94
N HIS A 45 -3.29 -4.52 -6.32
CA HIS A 45 -4.20 -5.66 -6.10
C HIS A 45 -4.20 -6.63 -7.30
N GLY A 46 -3.38 -6.37 -8.32
CA GLY A 46 -3.27 -7.19 -9.52
C GLY A 46 -2.65 -8.57 -9.27
N MET A 47 -2.84 -9.49 -10.21
CA MET A 47 -2.25 -10.84 -10.17
C MET A 47 -0.72 -10.81 -10.19
N ASP A 48 -0.11 -9.77 -10.76
CA ASP A 48 1.35 -9.53 -10.74
C ASP A 48 1.90 -9.37 -9.32
N GLY A 49 1.03 -9.24 -8.37
CA GLY A 49 1.37 -9.16 -6.97
C GLY A 49 2.26 -10.29 -6.43
N TYR A 50 2.25 -11.47 -7.06
CA TYR A 50 3.22 -12.53 -6.72
C TYR A 50 4.67 -12.15 -7.06
N ASN A 51 4.88 -11.17 -7.93
CA ASN A 51 6.20 -10.62 -8.25
C ASN A 51 6.50 -9.31 -7.53
N SER A 52 5.66 -8.91 -6.58
CA SER A 52 5.81 -7.63 -5.86
C SER A 52 7.15 -7.51 -5.12
N TRP A 53 7.72 -8.63 -4.68
CA TRP A 53 9.05 -8.65 -4.10
C TRP A 53 10.13 -8.05 -5.02
N LYS A 54 9.99 -8.17 -6.35
CA LYS A 54 10.93 -7.56 -7.30
C LYS A 54 10.88 -6.04 -7.25
N LEU A 55 9.68 -5.48 -7.16
CA LEU A 55 9.51 -4.03 -7.04
C LEU A 55 10.08 -3.53 -5.71
N LEU A 56 9.86 -4.27 -4.63
CA LEU A 56 10.43 -3.97 -3.32
C LEU A 56 11.96 -3.99 -3.37
N HIS A 57 12.52 -5.08 -3.88
CA HIS A 57 13.97 -5.25 -4.02
C HIS A 57 14.59 -4.15 -4.87
N THR A 58 14.02 -3.89 -6.06
CA THR A 58 14.51 -2.80 -6.91
C THR A 58 14.43 -1.45 -6.20
N THR A 59 13.35 -1.21 -5.46
CA THR A 59 13.21 0.05 -4.70
C THR A 59 14.26 0.16 -3.60
N SER A 60 14.53 -0.91 -2.86
CA SER A 60 15.56 -0.93 -1.82
C SER A 60 16.96 -0.64 -2.37
N GLU A 61 17.25 -1.07 -3.60
CA GLU A 61 18.53 -0.82 -4.27
C GLU A 61 18.63 0.57 -4.92
N THR A 62 17.50 1.12 -5.40
CA THR A 62 17.48 2.35 -6.20
C THR A 62 17.00 3.58 -5.43
N ALA A 63 16.29 3.39 -4.31
CA ALA A 63 15.96 4.49 -3.42
C ALA A 63 17.25 5.23 -3.06
N ASP A 64 17.27 6.56 -3.25
CA ASP A 64 18.47 7.42 -3.12
C ASP A 64 19.13 7.27 -1.73
N GLY A 65 19.74 6.14 -1.48
CA GLY A 65 20.63 5.69 -0.41
C GLY A 65 20.27 6.05 1.03
N ASP A 66 19.64 7.18 1.24
CA ASP A 66 19.39 7.77 2.55
C ASP A 66 17.91 7.95 2.87
N LYS A 67 17.00 7.72 1.91
CA LYS A 67 15.56 7.89 2.13
C LYS A 67 14.87 6.56 2.41
N PRO A 68 14.12 6.47 3.50
CA PRO A 68 13.32 5.29 3.76
C PRO A 68 12.23 5.10 2.70
N PHE A 69 11.72 3.89 2.57
CA PHE A 69 10.57 3.61 1.73
C PHE A 69 9.52 2.78 2.49
N MET A 70 8.27 2.87 2.06
CA MET A 70 7.17 2.08 2.62
C MET A 70 6.13 1.73 1.54
N ASP A 71 5.41 0.66 1.77
CA ASP A 71 4.26 0.30 0.95
C ASP A 71 3.01 1.03 1.45
N MET A 72 2.53 1.97 0.64
CA MET A 72 1.38 2.80 0.97
C MET A 72 0.06 2.20 0.47
N GLU A 73 0.13 1.27 -0.46
CA GLU A 73 -1.03 0.55 -0.96
C GLU A 73 -0.65 -0.88 -1.33
N PRO A 74 -0.53 -1.76 -0.31
CA PRO A 74 -0.34 -3.19 -0.50
C PRO A 74 -1.63 -3.85 -1.01
N ARG A 75 -1.62 -5.14 -1.13
CA ARG A 75 -2.86 -5.90 -1.32
C ARG A 75 -3.82 -5.67 -0.16
N TYR A 76 -5.07 -5.39 -0.49
CA TYR A 76 -6.11 -5.29 0.52
C TYR A 76 -6.73 -6.66 0.77
N GLU A 77 -6.96 -6.97 2.02
CA GLU A 77 -7.71 -8.15 2.43
C GLU A 77 -9.13 -8.11 1.82
N ASP A 78 -9.63 -9.25 1.40
CA ASP A 78 -10.95 -9.42 0.75
C ASP A 78 -11.09 -8.69 -0.61
N HIS A 79 -10.02 -8.13 -1.18
CA HIS A 79 -10.08 -7.52 -2.50
C HIS A 79 -9.98 -8.59 -3.60
N PRO A 80 -10.84 -8.51 -4.65
CA PRO A 80 -10.74 -9.40 -5.79
C PRO A 80 -9.37 -9.31 -6.46
N ALA A 81 -8.72 -10.46 -6.62
CA ALA A 81 -7.44 -10.52 -7.30
C ALA A 81 -7.61 -10.10 -8.77
N GLY A 82 -6.70 -9.24 -9.25
CA GLY A 82 -6.78 -8.70 -10.60
C GLY A 82 -7.94 -7.74 -10.85
N PHE A 83 -8.62 -7.26 -9.81
CA PHE A 83 -9.81 -6.41 -9.93
C PHE A 83 -11.01 -7.10 -10.61
N ASP A 84 -11.03 -8.42 -10.64
CA ASP A 84 -12.09 -9.19 -11.29
C ASP A 84 -12.86 -10.04 -10.27
N GLU A 85 -14.05 -9.59 -9.93
CA GLU A 85 -14.96 -10.29 -9.00
C GLU A 85 -15.36 -11.68 -9.50
N ASN A 86 -15.31 -11.92 -10.81
CA ASN A 86 -15.66 -13.22 -11.41
C ASN A 86 -14.48 -14.19 -11.39
N PHE A 87 -13.28 -13.72 -11.07
CA PHE A 87 -12.09 -14.56 -10.99
C PHE A 87 -12.17 -15.58 -9.85
N GLY A 88 -13.02 -15.30 -8.85
CA GLY A 88 -13.30 -16.22 -7.74
C GLY A 88 -12.16 -16.36 -6.73
N PHE A 89 -11.19 -15.46 -6.75
CA PHE A 89 -10.08 -15.42 -5.80
C PHE A 89 -10.01 -14.05 -5.14
N LEU A 90 -10.05 -14.04 -3.83
CA LEU A 90 -9.84 -12.84 -3.00
C LEU A 90 -8.48 -12.96 -2.31
N TRP A 91 -7.81 -11.84 -2.14
CA TRP A 91 -6.61 -11.79 -1.30
C TRP A 91 -6.99 -12.02 0.15
N ASP A 92 -6.48 -13.07 0.74
CA ASP A 92 -6.80 -13.41 2.13
C ASP A 92 -5.77 -12.84 3.12
N ALA A 93 -6.02 -13.07 4.41
CA ALA A 93 -5.13 -12.64 5.48
C ALA A 93 -3.71 -13.23 5.37
N ALA A 94 -3.52 -14.39 4.74
CA ALA A 94 -2.20 -14.98 4.52
C ALA A 94 -1.44 -14.22 3.43
N ASP A 95 -2.13 -13.84 2.35
CA ASP A 95 -1.55 -13.03 1.28
C ASP A 95 -1.11 -11.66 1.77
N VAL A 96 -1.93 -11.02 2.59
CA VAL A 96 -1.62 -9.71 3.19
C VAL A 96 -0.42 -9.81 4.14
N ARG A 97 -0.36 -10.84 4.99
CA ARG A 97 0.79 -11.07 5.87
C ARG A 97 2.06 -11.38 5.08
N MET A 98 1.97 -12.18 4.03
CA MET A 98 3.11 -12.48 3.16
C MET A 98 3.68 -11.20 2.56
N ASN A 99 2.81 -10.31 2.10
CA ASN A 99 3.19 -9.01 1.57
C ASN A 99 3.92 -8.16 2.62
N LEU A 100 3.38 -8.10 3.83
CA LEU A 100 4.01 -7.40 4.95
C LEU A 100 5.42 -7.94 5.26
N TYR A 101 5.58 -9.26 5.29
CA TYR A 101 6.91 -9.85 5.53
C TYR A 101 7.90 -9.53 4.41
N TRP A 102 7.48 -9.53 3.16
CA TRP A 102 8.34 -9.10 2.06
C TRP A 102 8.78 -7.65 2.23
N ASN A 103 7.85 -6.76 2.58
CA ASN A 103 8.18 -5.36 2.85
C ASN A 103 9.24 -5.22 3.94
N ILE A 104 9.06 -5.91 5.05
CA ILE A 104 10.03 -5.88 6.18
C ILE A 104 11.38 -6.46 5.77
N MET A 105 11.40 -7.59 5.08
CA MET A 105 12.64 -8.27 4.68
C MET A 105 13.45 -7.47 3.67
N GLU A 106 12.79 -6.69 2.82
CA GLU A 106 13.46 -5.77 1.86
C GLU A 106 13.80 -4.40 2.49
N GLY A 107 13.58 -4.24 3.79
CA GLY A 107 13.98 -3.05 4.53
C GLY A 107 13.00 -1.87 4.48
N ALA A 108 11.75 -2.10 4.10
CA ALA A 108 10.73 -1.06 4.18
C ALA A 108 10.54 -0.59 5.63
N CYS A 109 10.41 0.72 5.83
CA CYS A 109 10.18 1.32 7.14
C CYS A 109 8.71 1.23 7.60
N GLY A 110 7.82 0.78 6.73
CA GLY A 110 6.39 0.65 7.03
C GLY A 110 5.60 -0.03 5.93
N ASN A 111 4.38 -0.39 6.30
CA ASN A 111 3.38 -0.98 5.42
C ASN A 111 2.00 -0.52 5.88
N THR A 112 1.13 -0.14 4.97
CA THR A 112 -0.26 0.15 5.30
C THR A 112 -1.09 -1.13 5.28
N TYR A 113 -2.27 -1.08 5.84
CA TYR A 113 -3.27 -2.13 5.77
C TYR A 113 -4.54 -1.59 5.14
N GLY A 114 -5.10 -2.32 4.20
CA GLY A 114 -6.42 -2.06 3.64
C GLY A 114 -7.28 -3.32 3.67
N ASN A 115 -8.58 -3.12 3.73
CA ASN A 115 -9.59 -4.15 3.57
C ASN A 115 -10.65 -3.65 2.61
N HIS A 116 -10.90 -4.41 1.56
CA HIS A 116 -11.79 -4.01 0.47
C HIS A 116 -13.21 -3.65 0.94
N TRP A 117 -13.74 -4.43 1.87
CA TRP A 117 -15.06 -4.17 2.42
C TRP A 117 -15.12 -2.90 3.26
N ARG A 118 -14.03 -2.52 3.90
CA ARG A 118 -13.96 -1.26 4.65
C ARG A 118 -13.89 -0.06 3.72
N ASP A 119 -13.19 -0.16 2.61
CA ASP A 119 -13.13 0.92 1.61
C ASP A 119 -14.48 1.09 0.90
N ALA A 120 -15.16 0.00 0.58
CA ALA A 120 -16.56 0.04 0.15
C ALA A 120 -17.47 0.71 1.20
N LEU A 121 -17.21 0.50 2.50
CA LEU A 121 -17.94 1.13 3.58
C LEU A 121 -17.83 2.68 3.63
N ILE A 122 -16.78 3.25 3.08
CA ILE A 122 -16.61 4.71 3.04
C ILE A 122 -17.36 5.33 1.86
N HIS A 123 -17.62 4.56 0.81
CA HIS A 123 -18.17 5.07 -0.44
C HIS A 123 -19.69 4.88 -0.62
N ASP A 124 -20.29 3.88 0.01
CA ASP A 124 -21.67 3.44 -0.30
C ASP A 124 -22.62 3.37 0.91
N GLY A 125 -23.10 4.40 1.43
CA GLY A 125 -24.22 4.57 2.38
C GLY A 125 -24.71 3.36 3.24
N ALA A 126 -25.99 3.10 3.29
CA ALA A 126 -26.64 2.26 4.31
C ALA A 126 -26.44 0.71 4.21
N GLU A 127 -26.08 0.15 3.07
CA GLU A 127 -25.81 -1.31 2.96
C GLU A 127 -24.56 -1.75 3.69
N GLN A 128 -23.64 -0.86 3.85
CA GLN A 128 -22.34 -1.03 4.49
C GLN A 128 -22.41 -1.41 5.97
N VAL A 129 -23.42 -0.94 6.66
CA VAL A 129 -23.63 -1.27 8.09
C VAL A 129 -23.94 -2.76 8.28
N LYS A 130 -24.53 -3.40 7.29
CA LYS A 130 -24.85 -4.83 7.31
C LYS A 130 -23.59 -5.68 7.20
N TYR A 131 -22.71 -5.35 6.27
CA TYR A 131 -21.43 -6.05 6.06
C TYR A 131 -20.44 -5.79 7.19
N GLY A 132 -20.36 -4.59 7.71
CA GLY A 132 -19.49 -4.26 8.84
C GLY A 132 -19.84 -5.03 10.13
N LYS A 133 -21.04 -5.58 10.27
CA LYS A 133 -21.41 -6.48 11.37
C LYS A 133 -20.96 -7.91 11.12
N GLU A 134 -20.98 -8.38 9.88
CA GLU A 134 -20.54 -9.74 9.53
C GLU A 134 -19.02 -9.86 9.52
N LEU A 135 -18.30 -8.83 9.11
CA LEU A 135 -16.82 -8.78 9.10
C LEU A 135 -16.19 -8.77 10.49
N ARG A 136 -16.91 -8.43 11.55
CA ARG A 136 -16.36 -8.56 12.92
C ARG A 136 -16.03 -10.00 13.30
N TYR A 137 -16.48 -10.97 12.53
CA TYR A 137 -16.30 -12.41 12.77
C TYR A 137 -15.54 -13.11 11.65
N SER A 138 -15.20 -12.43 10.55
CA SER A 138 -14.32 -12.96 9.53
C SER A 138 -12.84 -12.68 9.87
N ASN A 139 -11.94 -13.30 9.18
CA ASN A 139 -10.49 -13.35 9.40
C ASN A 139 -9.75 -12.07 9.80
N SER A 140 -10.38 -10.89 9.67
CA SER A 140 -9.84 -9.61 10.13
C SER A 140 -9.55 -9.56 11.65
N GLY A 141 -10.18 -10.40 12.45
CA GLY A 141 -9.90 -10.52 13.88
C GLY A 141 -8.50 -11.04 14.22
N ALA A 142 -7.81 -11.65 13.27
CA ALA A 142 -6.46 -12.16 13.48
C ALA A 142 -5.37 -11.08 13.38
N LEU A 143 -5.67 -9.93 12.75
CA LEU A 143 -4.72 -8.83 12.59
C LEU A 143 -4.85 -7.73 13.65
N THR A 144 -5.95 -7.71 14.40
CA THR A 144 -6.16 -6.76 15.51
C THR A 144 -5.49 -7.18 16.83
N THR A 145 -4.80 -8.31 16.83
CA THR A 145 -4.09 -8.86 18.00
C THR A 145 -2.57 -8.88 17.84
N LEU A 146 -2.02 -8.19 16.88
CA LEU A 146 -0.61 -7.83 16.80
C LEU A 146 -0.45 -6.35 17.15
#